data_ae372056f3e11a90a904aa535ca4d390
#
_entry.id   ae372056f3e11a90a904aa535ca4d390
#
_cell.length_a   1.000
_cell.length_b   1.000
_cell.length_c   1.000
_cell.angle_alpha   90.00
_cell.angle_beta   90.00
_cell.angle_gamma   90.00
#
_symmetry.space_group_name_H-M   'P 1'
#
loop_
_entity.id
_entity.type
_entity.pdbx_description
1 polymer ?
#
loop_
_entity_poly.entity_id
_entity_poly.type
_entity_poly.pdbx_seq_one_letter_code
_entity_poly.pdbx_strand_id
1 'polypeptide(L)'
;MDIQLNKAIEILKEKFNPIVIYLFGSAARNELRKDSDIDIAFLTDNDNEIDPYECFMKAQELADIFKRDVDLINLNASSTVFKVQVVGTGKRIYCSDNTKRMYFEMRVFKAYAILNEEREVILKKIKESGSVYGK
;
A
#
# COMPACT_ATOMS: atom_id res chain seq x y z
N MET A 1 19.17 -2.20 -9.36
CA MET A 1 17.80 -1.97 -8.86
C MET A 1 16.96 -1.17 -9.84
N ASP A 2 17.50 -0.09 -10.41
CA ASP A 2 16.70 0.78 -11.29
C ASP A 2 16.18 0.09 -12.54
N ILE A 3 17.00 -0.76 -13.16
CA ILE A 3 16.58 -1.51 -14.35
C ILE A 3 15.44 -2.46 -14.01
N GLN A 4 15.55 -3.15 -12.87
CA GLN A 4 14.51 -4.07 -12.42
C GLN A 4 13.22 -3.32 -12.08
N LEU A 5 13.33 -2.16 -11.41
CA LEU A 5 12.15 -1.35 -11.10
C LEU A 5 11.45 -0.88 -12.37
N ASN A 6 12.19 -0.46 -13.38
CA ASN A 6 11.60 -0.03 -14.63
C ASN A 6 10.85 -1.18 -15.33
N LYS A 7 11.42 -2.37 -15.32
CA LYS A 7 10.75 -3.55 -15.87
C LYS A 7 9.49 -3.88 -15.10
N ALA A 8 9.54 -3.81 -13.78
CA ALA A 8 8.38 -4.07 -12.92
C ALA A 8 7.26 -3.06 -13.20
N ILE A 9 7.60 -1.79 -13.32
CA ILE A 9 6.64 -0.74 -13.64
C ILE A 9 5.96 -1.02 -14.96
N GLU A 10 6.72 -1.39 -15.99
CA GLU A 10 6.15 -1.68 -17.32
C GLU A 10 5.19 -2.87 -17.27
N ILE A 11 5.55 -3.92 -16.55
CA ILE A 11 4.69 -5.09 -16.39
C ILE A 11 3.38 -4.70 -15.69
N LEU A 12 3.45 -3.93 -14.61
CA LEU A 12 2.26 -3.51 -13.86
C LEU A 12 1.40 -2.55 -14.67
N LYS A 13 2.03 -1.64 -15.43
CA LYS A 13 1.29 -0.71 -16.31
C LYS A 13 0.48 -1.48 -17.35
N GLU A 14 1.11 -2.45 -17.99
CA GLU A 14 0.47 -3.22 -19.04
C GLU A 14 -0.67 -4.07 -18.50
N LYS A 15 -0.48 -4.69 -17.33
CA LYS A 15 -1.47 -5.61 -16.79
C LYS A 15 -2.63 -4.89 -16.09
N PHE A 16 -2.34 -3.90 -15.25
CA PHE A 16 -3.32 -3.32 -14.36
C PHE A 16 -3.67 -1.86 -14.65
N ASN A 17 -2.88 -1.18 -15.47
CA ASN A 17 -3.07 0.25 -15.76
C ASN A 17 -3.26 1.09 -14.49
N PRO A 18 -2.30 1.07 -13.57
CA PRO A 18 -2.47 1.72 -12.27
C PRO A 18 -2.41 3.23 -12.34
N ILE A 19 -3.07 3.88 -11.37
CA ILE A 19 -2.95 5.32 -11.16
C ILE A 19 -1.59 5.66 -10.56
N VAL A 20 -1.15 4.87 -9.58
CA VAL A 20 0.10 5.09 -8.86
C VAL A 20 0.67 3.77 -8.37
N ILE A 21 1.99 3.69 -8.31
CA ILE A 21 2.71 2.55 -7.77
C ILE A 21 3.67 3.06 -6.69
N TYR A 22 3.64 2.42 -5.54
CA TYR A 22 4.52 2.73 -4.41
C TYR A 22 5.46 1.57 -4.13
N LEU A 23 6.69 1.92 -3.79
CA LEU A 23 7.63 0.99 -3.17
C LEU A 23 7.58 1.27 -1.67
N PHE A 24 7.41 0.23 -0.85
CA PHE A 24 7.30 0.45 0.59
C PHE A 24 8.16 -0.56 1.35
N GLY A 25 8.11 -0.51 2.68
CA GLY A 25 8.93 -1.38 3.50
C GLY A 25 10.41 -1.03 3.44
N SER A 26 11.27 -2.02 3.58
CA SER A 26 12.72 -1.81 3.68
C SER A 26 13.32 -1.18 2.42
N ALA A 27 12.79 -1.52 1.25
CA ALA A 27 13.29 -0.96 -0.01
C ALA A 27 13.06 0.55 -0.09
N ALA A 28 11.91 1.04 0.42
CA ALA A 28 11.61 2.47 0.43
C ALA A 28 12.52 3.24 1.38
N ARG A 29 12.99 2.58 2.43
CA ARG A 29 13.86 3.20 3.44
C ARG A 29 15.35 3.03 3.17
N ASN A 30 15.71 2.47 2.01
CA ASN A 30 17.10 2.12 1.68
C ASN A 30 17.73 1.18 2.70
N GLU A 31 16.90 0.33 3.31
CA GLU A 31 17.35 -0.68 4.30
C GLU A 31 17.32 -2.08 3.73
N LEU A 32 17.26 -2.19 2.40
CA LEU A 32 17.15 -3.47 1.72
C LEU A 32 18.38 -4.31 1.93
N ARG A 33 18.19 -5.48 2.49
CA ARG A 33 19.24 -6.46 2.69
C ARG A 33 19.17 -7.51 1.57
N LYS A 34 20.18 -8.36 1.51
CA LYS A 34 20.30 -9.37 0.46
C LYS A 34 19.08 -10.30 0.40
N ASP A 35 18.50 -10.61 1.55
CA ASP A 35 17.35 -11.52 1.67
C ASP A 35 16.02 -10.80 1.95
N SER A 36 16.00 -9.48 1.87
CA SER A 36 14.77 -8.71 2.09
C SER A 36 13.81 -8.87 0.93
N ASP A 37 12.51 -8.91 1.24
CA ASP A 37 11.46 -8.90 0.23
C ASP A 37 11.34 -7.51 -0.39
N ILE A 38 10.82 -7.47 -1.61
CA ILE A 38 10.45 -6.21 -2.27
C ILE A 38 8.95 -6.03 -2.07
N ASP A 39 8.56 -4.90 -1.48
CA ASP A 39 7.16 -4.59 -1.19
C ASP A 39 6.67 -3.51 -2.15
N ILE A 40 5.71 -3.86 -2.99
CA ILE A 40 5.14 -2.98 -4.00
C ILE A 40 3.63 -2.91 -3.81
N ALA A 41 3.08 -1.69 -3.82
CA ALA A 41 1.64 -1.48 -3.75
C ALA A 41 1.21 -0.64 -4.95
N PHE A 42 0.03 -0.94 -5.47
CA PHE A 42 -0.51 -0.18 -6.60
C PHE A 42 -1.98 0.14 -6.37
N LEU A 43 -2.41 1.24 -7.00
CA LEU A 43 -3.78 1.70 -6.95
C LEU A 43 -4.33 1.74 -8.36
N THR A 44 -5.50 1.16 -8.58
CA THR A 44 -6.19 1.25 -9.87
C THR A 44 -7.45 2.10 -9.74
N ASP A 45 -8.03 2.47 -10.87
CA ASP A 45 -9.32 3.14 -10.88
C ASP A 45 -10.39 2.20 -10.30
N ASN A 46 -11.39 2.77 -9.62
CA ASN A 46 -12.42 1.98 -8.93
C ASN A 46 -13.19 1.02 -9.83
N ASP A 47 -13.21 1.30 -11.13
CA ASP A 47 -13.91 0.44 -12.09
C ASP A 47 -13.11 -0.80 -12.47
N ASN A 48 -11.86 -0.90 -12.04
CA ASN A 48 -10.99 -2.03 -12.34
C ASN A 48 -10.95 -2.99 -11.17
N GLU A 49 -11.66 -4.10 -11.30
CA GLU A 49 -11.56 -5.18 -10.32
C GLU A 49 -10.33 -6.02 -10.65
N ILE A 50 -9.51 -6.25 -9.63
CA ILE A 50 -8.28 -7.02 -9.79
C ILE A 50 -8.50 -8.42 -9.22
N ASP A 51 -8.33 -9.43 -10.07
CA ASP A 51 -8.37 -10.81 -9.64
C ASP A 51 -7.16 -11.09 -8.75
N PRO A 52 -7.38 -11.53 -7.50
CA PRO A 52 -6.25 -11.88 -6.61
C PRO A 52 -5.28 -12.89 -7.21
N TYR A 53 -5.78 -13.81 -8.03
CA TYR A 53 -4.93 -14.78 -8.69
C TYR A 53 -3.98 -14.11 -9.69
N GLU A 54 -4.49 -13.16 -10.47
CA GLU A 54 -3.65 -12.42 -11.42
C GLU A 54 -2.61 -11.59 -10.70
N CYS A 55 -2.97 -11.01 -9.56
CA CYS A 55 -2.03 -10.28 -8.72
C CYS A 55 -0.92 -11.19 -8.23
N PHE A 56 -1.28 -12.39 -7.75
CA PHE A 56 -0.32 -13.39 -7.32
C PHE A 56 0.63 -13.79 -8.46
N MET A 57 0.09 -14.03 -9.64
CA MET A 57 0.91 -14.44 -10.78
C MET A 57 1.90 -13.34 -11.18
N LYS A 58 1.46 -12.08 -11.13
CA LYS A 58 2.36 -10.96 -11.41
C LYS A 58 3.43 -10.81 -10.34
N ALA A 59 3.08 -11.06 -9.08
CA ALA A 59 4.09 -11.05 -8.02
C ALA A 59 5.19 -12.07 -8.28
N GLN A 60 4.84 -13.25 -8.77
CA GLN A 60 5.82 -14.28 -9.13
C GLN A 60 6.70 -13.83 -10.29
N GLU A 61 6.11 -13.21 -11.29
CA GLU A 61 6.85 -12.68 -12.42
C GLU A 61 7.85 -11.61 -11.98
N LEU A 62 7.43 -10.72 -11.09
CA LEU A 62 8.31 -9.68 -10.54
C LEU A 62 9.40 -10.30 -9.67
N ALA A 63 9.09 -11.35 -8.92
CA ALA A 63 10.09 -12.05 -8.11
C ALA A 63 11.22 -12.60 -8.97
N ASP A 64 10.91 -13.08 -10.17
CA ASP A 64 11.93 -13.54 -11.11
C ASP A 64 12.84 -12.41 -11.56
N ILE A 65 12.28 -11.22 -11.75
CA ILE A 65 13.06 -10.05 -12.16
C ILE A 65 14.01 -9.60 -11.06
N PHE A 66 13.49 -9.50 -9.83
CA PHE A 66 14.28 -9.01 -8.69
C PHE A 66 15.18 -10.07 -8.06
N LYS A 67 14.96 -11.35 -8.39
CA LYS A 67 15.67 -12.48 -7.78
C LYS A 67 15.49 -12.51 -6.27
N ARG A 68 14.29 -12.15 -5.81
CA ARG A 68 13.86 -12.20 -4.41
C ARG A 68 12.34 -12.15 -4.36
N ASP A 69 11.78 -12.48 -3.20
CA ASP A 69 10.34 -12.49 -3.03
C ASP A 69 9.76 -11.09 -3.20
N VAL A 70 8.60 -11.00 -3.81
CA VAL A 70 7.89 -9.74 -4.03
C VAL A 70 6.50 -9.85 -3.43
N ASP A 71 6.16 -8.91 -2.53
CA ASP A 71 4.80 -8.72 -2.03
C ASP A 71 4.15 -7.65 -2.90
N LEU A 72 3.15 -8.04 -3.66
CA LEU A 72 2.40 -7.14 -4.53
C LEU A 72 1.00 -6.95 -3.96
N ILE A 73 0.70 -5.73 -3.54
CA ILE A 73 -0.52 -5.41 -2.80
C ILE A 73 -1.41 -4.49 -3.63
N ASN A 74 -2.69 -4.87 -3.73
CA ASN A 74 -3.71 -4.02 -4.34
C ASN A 74 -4.27 -3.08 -3.28
N LEU A 75 -3.96 -1.78 -3.38
CA LEU A 75 -4.41 -0.80 -2.40
C LEU A 75 -5.92 -0.63 -2.38
N ASN A 76 -6.60 -0.85 -3.51
CA ASN A 76 -8.05 -0.75 -3.55
C ASN A 76 -8.73 -1.70 -2.55
N ALA A 77 -8.11 -2.84 -2.29
CA ALA A 77 -8.63 -3.86 -1.39
C ALA A 77 -8.00 -3.84 -0.01
N SER A 78 -7.19 -2.84 0.32
CA SER A 78 -6.45 -2.77 1.58
C SER A 78 -7.21 -1.95 2.63
N SER A 79 -6.86 -2.19 3.91
CA SER A 79 -7.43 -1.42 5.02
C SER A 79 -6.95 0.03 5.02
N THR A 80 -7.68 0.89 5.71
CA THR A 80 -7.28 2.29 5.88
C THR A 80 -5.91 2.41 6.54
N VAL A 81 -5.66 1.59 7.57
CA VAL A 81 -4.37 1.62 8.28
C VAL A 81 -3.22 1.26 7.35
N PHE A 82 -3.39 0.22 6.55
CA PHE A 82 -2.36 -0.18 5.60
C PHE A 82 -2.12 0.89 4.54
N LYS A 83 -3.21 1.46 4.00
CA LYS A 83 -3.10 2.54 3.01
C LYS A 83 -2.30 3.72 3.55
N VAL A 84 -2.57 4.12 4.80
CA VAL A 84 -1.85 5.23 5.43
C VAL A 84 -0.37 4.92 5.56
N GLN A 85 -0.03 3.70 5.95
CA GLN A 85 1.38 3.30 6.05
C GLN A 85 2.09 3.42 4.72
N VAL A 86 1.47 2.93 3.66
CA VAL A 86 2.07 2.99 2.33
C VAL A 86 2.20 4.43 1.84
N VAL A 87 1.13 5.23 1.95
CA VAL A 87 1.14 6.62 1.49
C VAL A 87 2.10 7.47 2.31
N GLY A 88 2.15 7.23 3.62
CA GLY A 88 2.96 8.05 4.52
C GLY A 88 4.44 7.74 4.51
N THR A 89 4.80 6.48 4.28
CA THR A 89 6.21 6.04 4.36
C THR A 89 6.76 5.48 3.07
N GLY A 90 5.88 5.21 2.09
CA GLY A 90 6.31 4.64 0.82
C GLY A 90 6.91 5.67 -0.13
N LYS A 91 7.54 5.16 -1.15
CA LYS A 91 8.14 5.96 -2.21
C LYS A 91 7.33 5.75 -3.48
N ARG A 92 6.82 6.84 -4.07
CA ARG A 92 6.13 6.75 -5.35
C ARG A 92 7.15 6.49 -6.45
N ILE A 93 6.96 5.40 -7.18
CA ILE A 93 7.86 5.04 -8.27
C ILE A 93 7.21 5.22 -9.64
N TYR A 94 5.88 5.41 -9.68
CA TYR A 94 5.15 5.65 -10.91
C TYR A 94 3.82 6.32 -10.58
N CYS A 95 3.40 7.27 -11.43
CA CYS A 95 2.08 7.90 -11.31
C CYS A 95 1.60 8.31 -12.69
N SER A 96 0.42 7.82 -13.09
CA SER A 96 -0.19 8.16 -14.38
C SER A 96 -1.13 9.35 -14.29
N ASP A 97 -1.66 9.65 -13.09
CA ASP A 97 -2.63 10.72 -12.90
C ASP A 97 -2.46 11.32 -11.51
N ASN A 98 -1.77 12.45 -11.46
CA ASN A 98 -1.47 13.12 -10.19
C ASN A 98 -2.72 13.60 -9.47
N THR A 99 -3.75 14.02 -10.21
CA THR A 99 -4.99 14.51 -9.60
C THR A 99 -5.71 13.37 -8.88
N LYS A 100 -5.87 12.23 -9.53
CA LYS A 100 -6.50 11.07 -8.90
C LYS A 100 -5.69 10.56 -7.71
N ARG A 101 -4.37 10.56 -7.84
CA ARG A 101 -3.49 10.17 -6.72
C ARG A 101 -3.67 11.09 -5.53
N MET A 102 -3.68 12.41 -5.75
CA MET A 102 -3.83 13.38 -4.67
C MET A 102 -5.17 13.22 -3.97
N TYR A 103 -6.25 13.01 -4.71
CA TYR A 103 -7.55 12.75 -4.11
C TYR A 103 -7.56 11.47 -3.29
N PHE A 104 -6.93 10.43 -3.79
CA PHE A 104 -6.81 9.17 -3.05
C PHE A 104 -6.08 9.37 -1.73
N GLU A 105 -4.91 10.02 -1.78
CA GLU A 105 -4.10 10.24 -0.58
C GLU A 105 -4.82 11.10 0.44
N MET A 106 -5.51 12.14 -0.03
CA MET A 106 -6.31 13.00 0.84
C MET A 106 -7.42 12.21 1.55
N ARG A 107 -8.15 11.37 0.80
CA ARG A 107 -9.21 10.55 1.36
C ARG A 107 -8.68 9.55 2.38
N VAL A 108 -7.51 8.99 2.11
CA VAL A 108 -6.86 8.04 3.02
C VAL A 108 -6.56 8.70 4.36
N PHE A 109 -5.94 9.87 4.34
CA PHE A 109 -5.61 10.59 5.57
C PHE A 109 -6.85 11.04 6.32
N LYS A 110 -7.88 11.49 5.58
CA LYS A 110 -9.16 11.88 6.19
C LYS A 110 -9.82 10.67 6.87
N ALA A 111 -9.87 9.54 6.20
CA ALA A 111 -10.46 8.32 6.77
C ALA A 111 -9.69 7.87 8.00
N TYR A 112 -8.37 7.99 7.98
CA TYR A 112 -7.54 7.62 9.11
C TYR A 112 -7.77 8.56 10.31
N ALA A 113 -7.93 9.85 10.04
CA ALA A 113 -8.23 10.82 11.11
C ALA A 113 -9.56 10.50 11.78
N ILE A 114 -10.58 10.17 10.99
CA ILE A 114 -11.90 9.78 11.52
C ILE A 114 -11.78 8.51 12.36
N LEU A 115 -11.05 7.53 11.86
CA LEU A 115 -10.82 6.27 12.58
C LEU A 115 -10.16 6.52 13.93
N ASN A 116 -9.18 7.39 13.99
CA ASN A 116 -8.50 7.75 15.23
C ASN A 116 -9.40 8.48 16.20
N GLU A 117 -10.27 9.37 15.73
CA GLU A 117 -11.24 10.06 16.56
C GLU A 117 -12.21 9.06 17.21
N GLU A 118 -12.72 8.11 16.43
CA GLU A 118 -13.59 7.06 16.93
C GLU A 118 -12.89 6.23 18.00
N ARG A 119 -11.65 5.88 17.74
CA ARG A 119 -10.84 5.10 18.66
C ARG A 119 -10.62 5.83 19.98
N GLU A 120 -10.33 7.12 19.91
CA GLU A 120 -10.15 7.95 21.11
C GLU A 120 -11.43 8.05 21.94
N VAL A 121 -12.58 8.19 21.28
CA VAL A 121 -13.86 8.23 21.97
C VAL A 121 -14.11 6.92 22.72
N ILE A 122 -13.85 5.79 22.09
CA ILE A 122 -14.00 4.48 22.71
C ILE A 122 -13.07 4.33 23.91
N LEU A 123 -11.81 4.70 23.76
CA LEU A 123 -10.82 4.60 24.84
C LEU A 123 -11.19 5.52 26.00
N LYS A 124 -11.68 6.71 25.71
CA LYS A 124 -12.11 7.66 26.71
C LYS A 124 -13.28 7.10 27.51
N LYS A 125 -14.26 6.50 26.84
CA LYS A 125 -15.42 5.88 27.52
C LYS A 125 -14.97 4.72 28.39
N ILE A 126 -14.06 3.91 27.94
CA ILE A 126 -13.51 2.81 28.74
C ILE A 126 -12.84 3.37 30.00
N LYS A 127 -12.02 4.39 29.83
CA LYS A 127 -11.31 5.03 30.94
C LYS A 127 -12.24 5.67 31.94
N GLU A 128 -13.28 6.35 31.43
CA GLU A 128 -14.27 6.99 32.30
C GLU A 128 -15.13 5.99 33.07
N SER A 129 -15.48 4.88 32.44
CA SER A 129 -16.24 3.84 33.13
C SER A 129 -15.44 3.20 34.27
N GLY A 130 -14.12 3.20 34.12
CA GLY A 130 -13.20 2.72 35.14
C GLY A 130 -13.36 1.27 35.54
N SER A 131 -14.21 0.55 34.88
CA SER A 131 -14.64 -0.74 35.36
C SER A 131 -14.42 -1.91 34.45
N VAL A 132 -13.93 -1.67 33.27
CA VAL A 132 -13.77 -2.77 32.28
C VAL A 132 -12.78 -3.81 32.78
N TYR A 133 -11.78 -3.36 33.52
CA TYR A 133 -10.72 -4.25 34.03
C TYR A 133 -10.58 -4.10 35.55
N GLY A 134 -11.27 -3.17 36.14
CA GLY A 134 -11.16 -2.88 37.55
C GLY A 134 -12.12 -3.61 38.36
N LYS A 135 -12.29 -3.73 38.22
CA LYS A 135 -12.90 -3.82 39.13
C LYS A 135 -13.37 -3.60 39.76
#